data_e5128ba6ad17a3ba475d51f7b280af54
#
_entry.id   e5128ba6ad17a3ba475d51f7b280af54
#
_cell.length_a   1.000
_cell.length_b   1.000
_cell.length_c   1.000
_cell.angle_alpha   90.00
_cell.angle_beta   90.00
_cell.angle_gamma   90.00
#
_symmetry.space_group_name_H-M   'P 1'
#
loop_
_entity.id
_entity.type
_entity.pdbx_description
1 polymer ?
#
loop_
_entity_poly.entity_id
_entity_poly.type
_entity_poly.pdbx_seq_one_letter_code
_entity_poly.pdbx_strand_id
1 'polypeptide(L)'
;MLVYEHTKIGDITHTRVNPILRTITSFTPSSRHRLSLYAQYQPESPSSTDVSDAVVQQNELLYITGNPDLKTNHSVNVNLSYTWAPVNAFSATLFYDYYEYLDNILTVYDPYQGHFALMRTNVNNGHFMTNEAGLSATLRLLGNRLYVNARPTVRFYRSTGMYARTYSPFCLTATAAYYFGAFSVSGYLQTMRGSLDNSTLVKTRTGNTHYIAGSWGNGSWNVQLSVHNFLNWGWKSSTTELDMDWFSQRTAELDGDNHFALNLSVSYTFGYGKKVSRSERSTRIGGGSSAILE
;
A
#
# COMPACT_ATOMS: atom_id res chain seq x y z
N MET A 1 2.83 23.48 -9.79
CA MET A 1 4.28 23.50 -9.47
C MET A 1 5.03 23.04 -10.71
N LEU A 2 6.14 23.69 -11.06
CA LEU A 2 7.01 23.25 -12.15
C LEU A 2 8.27 22.69 -11.50
N VAL A 3 8.67 21.47 -11.88
CA VAL A 3 9.92 20.86 -11.48
C VAL A 3 10.86 20.90 -12.67
N TYR A 4 12.02 21.50 -12.49
CA TYR A 4 13.09 21.52 -13.49
C TYR A 4 14.10 20.44 -13.12
N GLU A 5 14.33 19.52 -14.03
CA GLU A 5 15.32 18.45 -13.87
C GLU A 5 16.43 18.61 -14.90
N HIS A 6 17.65 18.58 -14.42
CA HIS A 6 18.86 18.60 -15.25
C HIS A 6 19.75 17.42 -14.82
N THR A 7 19.88 16.44 -15.69
CA THR A 7 20.70 15.25 -15.43
C THR A 7 21.78 15.13 -16.50
N LYS A 8 23.02 14.95 -16.08
CA LYS A 8 24.17 14.72 -16.96
C LYS A 8 24.77 13.34 -16.62
N ILE A 9 24.86 12.47 -17.64
CA ILE A 9 25.46 11.14 -17.53
C ILE A 9 26.45 11.01 -18.67
N GLY A 10 27.77 11.04 -18.37
CA GLY A 10 28.79 11.11 -19.38
C GLY A 10 28.57 12.34 -20.26
N ASP A 11 28.44 12.15 -21.57
CA ASP A 11 28.21 13.23 -22.55
C ASP A 11 26.71 13.48 -22.81
N ILE A 12 25.83 12.70 -22.20
CA ILE A 12 24.38 12.82 -22.38
C ILE A 12 23.81 13.79 -21.35
N THR A 13 23.14 14.84 -21.83
CA THR A 13 22.47 15.84 -20.98
C THR A 13 20.97 15.80 -21.25
N HIS A 14 20.19 15.54 -20.22
CA HIS A 14 18.73 15.63 -20.26
C HIS A 14 18.26 16.83 -19.45
N THR A 15 17.49 17.69 -20.09
CA THR A 15 16.81 18.83 -19.45
C THR A 15 15.32 18.66 -19.64
N ARG A 16 14.55 18.60 -18.56
CA ARG A 16 13.12 18.41 -18.61
C ARG A 16 12.41 19.40 -17.67
N VAL A 17 11.24 19.85 -18.09
CA VAL A 17 10.35 20.65 -17.25
C VAL A 17 9.09 19.84 -17.00
N ASN A 18 8.88 19.46 -15.76
CA ASN A 18 7.83 18.57 -15.31
C ASN A 18 6.73 19.35 -14.57
N PRO A 19 5.55 19.62 -15.19
CA PRO A 19 4.46 20.26 -14.51
C PRO A 19 3.76 19.28 -13.55
N ILE A 20 3.63 19.63 -12.28
CA ILE A 20 2.83 18.90 -11.30
C ILE A 20 1.54 19.67 -11.09
N LEU A 21 0.41 19.04 -11.39
CA LEU A 21 -0.92 19.56 -11.14
C LEU A 21 -1.55 18.78 -9.99
N ARG A 22 -2.08 19.50 -9.00
CA ARG A 22 -2.71 18.89 -7.84
C ARG A 22 -3.92 19.70 -7.41
N THR A 23 -5.02 18.99 -7.12
CA THR A 23 -6.20 19.57 -6.51
C THR A 23 -6.66 18.76 -5.30
N ILE A 24 -7.11 19.45 -4.26
CA ILE A 24 -7.69 18.86 -3.07
C ILE A 24 -8.94 19.66 -2.76
N THR A 25 -10.09 19.01 -2.76
CA THR A 25 -11.37 19.64 -2.51
C THR A 25 -12.17 18.80 -1.51
N SER A 26 -12.84 19.46 -0.58
CA SER A 26 -13.77 18.83 0.35
C SER A 26 -15.03 19.66 0.44
N PHE A 27 -16.17 19.01 0.25
CA PHE A 27 -17.49 19.62 0.32
C PHE A 27 -18.31 18.93 1.42
N THR A 28 -18.78 19.70 2.39
CA THR A 28 -19.50 19.21 3.56
C THR A 28 -20.85 19.93 3.64
N PRO A 29 -21.88 19.47 2.90
CA PRO A 29 -23.19 20.12 2.86
C PRO A 29 -23.91 20.06 4.22
N SER A 30 -23.56 19.11 5.07
CA SER A 30 -24.04 19.04 6.46
C SER A 30 -23.04 18.24 7.29
N SER A 31 -23.21 18.24 8.62
CA SER A 31 -22.39 17.41 9.53
C SER A 31 -22.49 15.90 9.29
N ARG A 32 -23.47 15.46 8.47
CA ARG A 32 -23.74 14.06 8.14
C ARG A 32 -23.16 13.62 6.80
N HIS A 33 -22.77 14.56 5.95
CA HIS A 33 -22.35 14.29 4.58
C HIS A 33 -21.03 14.98 4.28
N ARG A 34 -20.07 14.24 3.77
CA ARG A 34 -18.80 14.79 3.30
C ARG A 34 -18.40 14.12 2.00
N LEU A 35 -18.13 14.94 1.00
CA LEU A 35 -17.51 14.55 -0.26
C LEU A 35 -16.08 15.07 -0.28
N SER A 36 -15.12 14.23 -0.66
CA SER A 36 -13.72 14.62 -0.81
C SER A 36 -13.19 14.15 -2.15
N LEU A 37 -12.48 15.03 -2.83
CA LEU A 37 -11.79 14.76 -4.08
C LEU A 37 -10.32 15.14 -3.94
N TYR A 38 -9.46 14.24 -4.32
CA TYR A 38 -8.06 14.47 -4.59
C TYR A 38 -7.78 14.10 -6.03
N ALA A 39 -7.08 14.95 -6.78
CA ALA A 39 -6.59 14.62 -8.10
C ALA A 39 -5.17 15.17 -8.27
N GLN A 40 -4.29 14.37 -8.87
CA GLN A 40 -2.92 14.72 -9.13
C GLN A 40 -2.49 14.17 -10.49
N TYR A 41 -1.76 15.00 -11.23
CA TYR A 41 -0.96 14.60 -12.38
C TYR A 41 0.49 14.91 -12.07
N GLN A 42 1.37 13.94 -12.29
CA GLN A 42 2.80 14.06 -12.03
C GLN A 42 3.60 13.29 -13.07
N PRO A 43 4.53 13.95 -13.80
CA PRO A 43 5.54 13.26 -14.59
C PRO A 43 6.65 12.70 -13.68
N GLU A 44 7.15 11.52 -14.04
CA GLU A 44 8.22 10.81 -13.36
C GLU A 44 9.31 10.46 -14.37
N SER A 45 10.44 11.14 -14.30
CA SER A 45 11.57 10.87 -15.19
C SER A 45 12.27 9.57 -14.80
N PRO A 46 12.73 8.76 -15.78
CA PRO A 46 13.57 7.61 -15.51
C PRO A 46 14.81 8.00 -14.71
N SER A 47 15.27 7.13 -13.83
CA SER A 47 16.51 7.34 -13.08
C SER A 47 17.73 7.25 -14.00
N SER A 48 18.89 7.73 -13.52
CA SER A 48 20.14 7.62 -14.27
C SER A 48 20.55 6.18 -14.57
N THR A 49 20.23 5.27 -13.67
CA THR A 49 20.48 3.84 -13.85
C THR A 49 19.56 3.21 -14.88
N ASP A 50 18.32 3.71 -15.01
CA ASP A 50 17.35 3.20 -15.98
C ASP A 50 17.74 3.57 -17.42
N VAL A 51 18.44 4.68 -17.63
CA VAL A 51 18.84 5.17 -18.95
C VAL A 51 20.32 4.88 -19.31
N SER A 52 21.09 4.28 -18.39
CA SER A 52 22.49 3.92 -18.66
C SER A 52 22.56 2.69 -19.57
N ASP A 53 23.32 2.75 -20.66
CA ASP A 53 23.58 1.64 -21.56
C ASP A 53 24.68 0.66 -21.06
N ALA A 54 25.22 0.92 -19.87
CA ALA A 54 26.22 0.05 -19.27
C ALA A 54 25.63 -1.33 -18.97
N VAL A 55 26.27 -2.39 -19.49
CA VAL A 55 25.88 -3.78 -19.22
C VAL A 55 26.61 -4.26 -17.97
N VAL A 56 25.84 -4.71 -16.98
CA VAL A 56 26.35 -5.26 -15.72
C VAL A 56 25.89 -6.71 -15.57
N GLN A 57 26.83 -7.61 -15.37
CA GLN A 57 26.53 -8.99 -15.04
C GLN A 57 26.15 -9.09 -13.55
N GLN A 58 24.91 -9.47 -13.29
CA GLN A 58 24.41 -9.66 -11.93
C GLN A 58 24.75 -11.07 -11.39
N ASN A 59 24.63 -12.07 -12.26
CA ASN A 59 25.02 -13.46 -12.00
C ASN A 59 25.28 -14.19 -13.35
N GLU A 60 25.55 -15.48 -13.32
CA GLU A 60 25.88 -16.26 -14.53
C GLU A 60 24.77 -16.28 -15.57
N LEU A 61 23.51 -16.13 -15.16
CA LEU A 61 22.32 -16.23 -16.04
C LEU A 61 21.62 -14.89 -16.27
N LEU A 62 22.08 -13.79 -15.64
CA LEU A 62 21.39 -12.51 -15.70
C LEU A 62 22.33 -11.34 -15.85
N TYR A 63 22.13 -10.60 -16.92
CA TYR A 63 22.74 -9.30 -17.21
C TYR A 63 21.68 -8.21 -17.06
N ILE A 64 22.11 -7.02 -16.73
CA ILE A 64 21.26 -5.83 -16.57
C ILE A 64 21.82 -4.71 -17.40
N THR A 65 20.95 -4.01 -18.13
CA THR A 65 21.26 -2.76 -18.80
C THR A 65 20.10 -1.78 -18.64
N GLY A 66 20.38 -0.49 -18.67
CA GLY A 66 19.33 0.49 -18.85
C GLY A 66 18.96 0.67 -20.32
N ASN A 67 18.07 1.61 -20.59
CA ASN A 67 17.59 1.94 -21.93
C ASN A 67 17.62 3.46 -22.11
N PRO A 68 18.55 4.01 -22.92
CA PRO A 68 18.66 5.45 -23.16
C PRO A 68 17.42 6.07 -23.81
N ASP A 69 16.59 5.26 -24.49
CA ASP A 69 15.40 5.70 -25.20
C ASP A 69 14.15 5.82 -24.30
N LEU A 70 14.29 5.57 -22.99
CA LEU A 70 13.19 5.68 -22.06
C LEU A 70 12.62 7.10 -22.01
N LYS A 71 11.30 7.15 -22.16
CA LYS A 71 10.52 8.39 -22.02
C LYS A 71 10.08 8.59 -20.59
N THR A 72 9.76 9.84 -20.26
CA THR A 72 9.11 10.19 -19.00
C THR A 72 7.79 9.46 -18.86
N ASN A 73 7.60 8.82 -17.75
CA ASN A 73 6.35 8.23 -17.30
C ASN A 73 5.45 9.34 -16.72
N HIS A 74 4.16 9.26 -16.89
CA HIS A 74 3.20 10.24 -16.37
C HIS A 74 2.19 9.54 -15.49
N SER A 75 2.09 9.95 -14.23
CA SER A 75 1.11 9.39 -13.30
C SER A 75 -0.11 10.29 -13.14
N VAL A 76 -1.28 9.68 -13.17
CA VAL A 76 -2.58 10.31 -12.85
C VAL A 76 -3.15 9.58 -11.65
N ASN A 77 -3.50 10.33 -10.61
CA ASN A 77 -4.12 9.80 -9.40
C ASN A 77 -5.40 10.58 -9.09
N VAL A 78 -6.53 9.88 -8.95
CA VAL A 78 -7.81 10.46 -8.56
C VAL A 78 -8.41 9.64 -7.43
N ASN A 79 -8.63 10.27 -6.27
CA ASN A 79 -9.31 9.67 -5.14
C ASN A 79 -10.61 10.42 -4.88
N LEU A 80 -11.72 9.71 -4.89
CA LEU A 80 -13.04 10.22 -4.58
C LEU A 80 -13.61 9.46 -3.39
N SER A 81 -14.11 10.17 -2.39
CA SER A 81 -14.79 9.53 -1.27
C SER A 81 -16.02 10.31 -0.85
N TYR A 82 -17.08 9.57 -0.50
CA TYR A 82 -18.29 10.10 0.06
C TYR A 82 -18.59 9.42 1.39
N THR A 83 -18.64 10.21 2.45
CA THR A 83 -18.96 9.74 3.80
C THR A 83 -20.36 10.20 4.18
N TRP A 84 -21.15 9.24 4.63
CA TRP A 84 -22.47 9.43 5.23
C TRP A 84 -22.48 8.93 6.67
N ALA A 85 -22.80 9.82 7.61
CA ALA A 85 -22.84 9.56 9.04
C ALA A 85 -24.16 10.13 9.64
N PRO A 86 -25.30 9.44 9.42
CA PRO A 86 -26.61 9.96 9.83
C PRO A 86 -26.77 10.06 11.33
N VAL A 87 -26.08 9.19 12.08
CA VAL A 87 -26.06 9.15 13.56
C VAL A 87 -24.66 8.78 14.05
N ASN A 88 -24.34 9.11 15.29
CA ASN A 88 -23.03 8.78 15.89
C ASN A 88 -22.74 7.26 15.92
N ALA A 89 -23.80 6.44 15.92
CA ALA A 89 -23.68 4.99 15.95
C ALA A 89 -23.32 4.36 14.58
N PHE A 90 -23.49 5.10 13.48
CA PHE A 90 -23.26 4.58 12.14
C PHE A 90 -22.55 5.58 11.22
N SER A 91 -21.56 5.08 10.48
CA SER A 91 -20.98 5.79 9.35
C SER A 91 -20.67 4.84 8.21
N ALA A 92 -20.83 5.32 6.99
CA ALA A 92 -20.48 4.61 5.77
C ALA A 92 -19.69 5.54 4.85
N THR A 93 -18.59 5.04 4.29
CA THR A 93 -17.78 5.76 3.31
C THR A 93 -17.68 4.91 2.05
N LEU A 94 -18.25 5.41 0.96
CA LEU A 94 -17.98 4.90 -0.37
C LEU A 94 -16.73 5.58 -0.90
N PHE A 95 -15.82 4.82 -1.49
CA PHE A 95 -14.58 5.37 -2.05
C PHE A 95 -14.28 4.74 -3.41
N TYR A 96 -13.62 5.53 -4.24
CA TYR A 96 -13.10 5.14 -5.53
C TYR A 96 -11.74 5.78 -5.73
N ASP A 97 -10.73 4.94 -6.01
CA ASP A 97 -9.37 5.35 -6.27
C ASP A 97 -8.98 4.90 -7.68
N TYR A 98 -8.60 5.85 -8.50
CA TYR A 98 -8.06 5.64 -9.84
C TYR A 98 -6.60 6.03 -9.86
N TYR A 99 -5.78 5.16 -10.39
CA TYR A 99 -4.36 5.41 -10.60
C TYR A 99 -3.96 4.90 -11.99
N GLU A 100 -3.28 5.74 -12.78
CA GLU A 100 -2.81 5.39 -14.10
C GLU A 100 -1.39 5.91 -14.33
N TYR A 101 -0.56 5.03 -14.87
CA TYR A 101 0.72 5.37 -15.48
C TYR A 101 0.56 5.38 -16.99
N LEU A 102 0.79 6.52 -17.62
CA LEU A 102 0.89 6.73 -19.07
C LEU A 102 2.37 6.55 -19.46
N ASP A 103 2.66 5.85 -20.54
CA ASP A 103 4.02 5.46 -20.93
C ASP A 103 4.76 4.71 -19.81
N ASN A 104 4.02 3.76 -19.19
CA ASN A 104 4.49 3.00 -18.04
C ASN A 104 5.86 2.34 -18.31
N ILE A 105 6.81 2.51 -17.39
CA ILE A 105 8.12 1.88 -17.48
C ILE A 105 8.01 0.46 -16.91
N LEU A 106 8.27 -0.52 -17.77
CA LEU A 106 8.19 -1.94 -17.48
C LEU A 106 9.56 -2.59 -17.58
N THR A 107 9.92 -3.39 -16.59
CA THR A 107 11.08 -4.27 -16.62
C THR A 107 10.76 -5.49 -17.47
N VAL A 108 11.59 -5.78 -18.47
CA VAL A 108 11.47 -6.92 -19.37
C VAL A 108 12.73 -7.78 -19.35
N TYR A 109 12.58 -9.03 -19.79
CA TYR A 109 13.65 -10.02 -19.84
C TYR A 109 13.70 -10.61 -21.25
N ASP A 110 14.82 -10.40 -21.95
CA ASP A 110 15.08 -10.91 -23.28
C ASP A 110 16.31 -11.82 -23.28
N PRO A 111 16.43 -12.78 -24.23
CA PRO A 111 17.64 -13.56 -24.40
C PRO A 111 18.84 -12.66 -24.67
N TYR A 112 19.92 -12.83 -23.90
CA TYR A 112 21.15 -12.11 -24.15
C TYR A 112 21.94 -12.80 -25.26
N GLN A 113 21.99 -12.17 -26.42
CA GLN A 113 22.59 -12.75 -27.64
C GLN A 113 24.04 -13.20 -27.40
N GLY A 114 24.34 -14.44 -27.81
CA GLY A 114 25.66 -15.05 -27.66
C GLY A 114 25.96 -15.61 -26.26
N HIS A 115 25.00 -15.50 -25.32
CA HIS A 115 25.13 -16.02 -23.95
C HIS A 115 23.95 -16.92 -23.60
N PHE A 116 24.18 -17.93 -22.79
CA PHE A 116 23.10 -18.70 -22.15
C PHE A 116 22.60 -17.96 -20.90
N ALA A 117 22.04 -16.78 -21.15
CA ALA A 117 21.62 -15.84 -20.11
C ALA A 117 20.48 -14.95 -20.60
N LEU A 118 19.85 -14.24 -19.68
CA LEU A 118 18.85 -13.21 -19.95
C LEU A 118 19.44 -11.81 -19.74
N MET A 119 18.93 -10.86 -20.51
CA MET A 119 19.15 -9.45 -20.35
C MET A 119 17.92 -8.83 -19.72
N ARG A 120 18.04 -8.22 -18.56
CA ARG A 120 17.00 -7.39 -17.94
C ARG A 120 17.18 -5.93 -18.35
N THR A 121 16.13 -5.33 -18.90
CA THR A 121 16.10 -3.91 -19.25
C THR A 121 14.73 -3.32 -18.96
N ASN A 122 14.59 -2.01 -19.10
CA ASN A 122 13.35 -1.29 -18.94
C ASN A 122 12.85 -0.75 -20.28
N VAL A 123 11.55 -0.80 -20.51
CA VAL A 123 10.90 -0.27 -21.73
C VAL A 123 9.65 0.53 -21.36
N ASN A 124 9.26 1.49 -22.21
CA ASN A 124 7.93 2.07 -22.10
C ASN A 124 6.88 1.12 -22.68
N ASN A 125 5.93 0.67 -21.88
CA ASN A 125 4.95 -0.38 -22.21
C ASN A 125 3.51 0.11 -22.11
N GLY A 126 3.15 1.13 -22.90
CA GLY A 126 1.76 1.62 -22.91
C GLY A 126 1.31 2.14 -21.55
N HIS A 127 0.14 1.71 -21.09
CA HIS A 127 -0.49 2.21 -19.87
C HIS A 127 -0.62 1.13 -18.82
N PHE A 128 -0.45 1.51 -17.56
CA PHE A 128 -0.83 0.66 -16.44
C PHE A 128 -1.87 1.39 -15.58
N MET A 129 -3.02 0.76 -15.36
CA MET A 129 -4.16 1.35 -14.67
C MET A 129 -4.59 0.48 -13.50
N THR A 130 -4.90 1.13 -12.39
CA THR A 130 -5.53 0.52 -11.21
C THR A 130 -6.80 1.29 -10.87
N ASN A 131 -7.89 0.56 -10.71
CA ASN A 131 -9.14 1.07 -10.14
C ASN A 131 -9.39 0.31 -8.84
N GLU A 132 -9.64 1.03 -7.77
CA GLU A 132 -10.09 0.44 -6.51
C GLU A 132 -11.43 1.08 -6.13
N ALA A 133 -12.44 0.27 -5.87
CA ALA A 133 -13.72 0.71 -5.36
C ALA A 133 -14.09 -0.08 -4.11
N GLY A 134 -14.70 0.57 -3.14
CA GLY A 134 -15.08 -0.10 -1.92
C GLY A 134 -16.01 0.71 -1.04
N LEU A 135 -16.52 0.04 -0.03
CA LEU A 135 -17.37 0.60 1.01
C LEU A 135 -16.71 0.32 2.36
N SER A 136 -16.61 1.32 3.22
CA SER A 136 -16.23 1.14 4.62
C SER A 136 -17.43 1.50 5.49
N ALA A 137 -18.04 0.51 6.16
CA ALA A 137 -19.15 0.71 7.06
C ALA A 137 -18.73 0.46 8.51
N THR A 138 -19.08 1.38 9.39
CA THR A 138 -18.78 1.32 10.84
C THR A 138 -20.06 1.40 11.63
N LEU A 139 -20.24 0.47 12.55
CA LEU A 139 -21.34 0.44 13.54
C LEU A 139 -20.77 0.52 14.95
N ARG A 140 -21.39 1.36 15.80
CA ARG A 140 -21.12 1.48 17.23
C ARG A 140 -22.44 1.29 17.96
N LEU A 141 -22.57 0.18 18.66
CA LEU A 141 -23.81 -0.25 19.33
C LEU A 141 -23.58 -0.36 20.83
N LEU A 142 -24.68 -0.57 21.57
CA LEU A 142 -24.67 -0.80 23.03
C LEU A 142 -23.92 0.28 23.81
N GLY A 143 -24.17 1.55 23.48
CA GLY A 143 -23.47 2.68 24.14
C GLY A 143 -21.96 2.71 23.86
N ASN A 144 -21.57 2.40 22.61
CA ASN A 144 -20.18 2.26 22.13
C ASN A 144 -19.41 1.03 22.69
N ARG A 145 -20.11 0.09 23.32
CA ARG A 145 -19.46 -1.14 23.79
C ARG A 145 -19.20 -2.13 22.66
N LEU A 146 -20.02 -2.12 21.60
CA LEU A 146 -19.81 -2.96 20.41
C LEU A 146 -19.43 -2.07 19.22
N TYR A 147 -18.26 -2.34 18.70
CA TYR A 147 -17.73 -1.75 17.47
C TYR A 147 -17.66 -2.81 16.39
N VAL A 148 -18.16 -2.52 15.19
CA VAL A 148 -18.03 -3.37 14.00
C VAL A 148 -17.67 -2.50 12.82
N ASN A 149 -16.64 -2.89 12.06
CA ASN A 149 -16.27 -2.29 10.80
C ASN A 149 -16.15 -3.37 9.74
N ALA A 150 -16.65 -3.10 8.54
CA ALA A 150 -16.48 -3.96 7.38
C ALA A 150 -16.09 -3.09 6.17
N ARG A 151 -15.10 -3.56 5.42
CA ARG A 151 -14.57 -2.88 4.23
C ARG A 151 -14.37 -3.88 3.09
N PRO A 152 -15.42 -4.21 2.31
CA PRO A 152 -15.27 -4.85 1.02
C PRO A 152 -14.61 -3.90 0.02
N THR A 153 -13.70 -4.44 -0.78
CA THR A 153 -12.92 -3.70 -1.77
C THR A 153 -12.74 -4.56 -3.02
N VAL A 154 -13.01 -4.00 -4.18
CA VAL A 154 -12.69 -4.60 -5.48
C VAL A 154 -11.58 -3.76 -6.11
N ARG A 155 -10.57 -4.42 -6.65
CA ARG A 155 -9.53 -3.80 -7.45
C ARG A 155 -9.59 -4.32 -8.86
N PHE A 156 -9.27 -3.47 -9.81
CA PHE A 156 -9.12 -3.83 -11.20
C PHE A 156 -7.81 -3.25 -11.72
N TYR A 157 -6.92 -4.14 -12.12
CA TYR A 157 -5.63 -3.82 -12.73
C TYR A 157 -5.69 -4.09 -14.22
N ARG A 158 -5.12 -3.20 -15.01
CA ARG A 158 -4.96 -3.38 -16.44
C ARG A 158 -3.63 -2.81 -16.90
N SER A 159 -2.85 -3.63 -17.58
CA SER A 159 -1.70 -3.21 -18.38
C SER A 159 -2.05 -3.31 -19.84
N THR A 160 -1.56 -2.36 -20.66
CA THR A 160 -1.64 -2.38 -22.13
C THR A 160 -0.23 -2.39 -22.71
N GLY A 161 -0.13 -2.51 -24.04
CA GLY A 161 1.17 -2.58 -24.74
C GLY A 161 1.62 -4.00 -24.97
N MET A 162 2.95 -4.25 -24.98
CA MET A 162 3.56 -5.54 -25.32
C MET A 162 3.10 -6.66 -24.38
N TYR A 163 3.00 -6.36 -23.07
CA TYR A 163 2.53 -7.29 -22.05
C TYR A 163 1.19 -6.85 -21.48
N ALA A 164 0.13 -7.05 -22.28
CA ALA A 164 -1.23 -6.71 -21.85
C ALA A 164 -1.72 -7.72 -20.81
N ARG A 165 -2.18 -7.23 -19.65
CA ARG A 165 -2.69 -8.06 -18.56
C ARG A 165 -3.86 -7.39 -17.85
N THR A 166 -4.73 -8.23 -17.31
CA THR A 166 -5.81 -7.80 -16.41
C THR A 166 -5.83 -8.67 -15.17
N TYR A 167 -6.15 -8.07 -14.03
CA TYR A 167 -6.34 -8.78 -12.78
C TYR A 167 -7.37 -8.07 -11.90
N SER A 168 -8.32 -8.81 -11.36
CA SER A 168 -9.43 -8.22 -10.58
C SER A 168 -9.63 -8.97 -9.24
N PRO A 169 -8.82 -8.69 -8.21
CA PRO A 169 -9.01 -9.27 -6.90
C PRO A 169 -10.10 -8.57 -6.09
N PHE A 170 -10.79 -9.37 -5.28
CA PHE A 170 -11.67 -8.90 -4.21
C PHE A 170 -10.99 -9.11 -2.86
N CYS A 171 -11.17 -8.15 -1.93
CA CYS A 171 -10.73 -8.26 -0.55
C CYS A 171 -11.82 -7.77 0.39
N LEU A 172 -12.08 -8.53 1.45
CA LEU A 172 -12.90 -8.10 2.58
C LEU A 172 -12.00 -7.93 3.80
N THR A 173 -12.02 -6.75 4.41
CA THR A 173 -11.46 -6.53 5.75
C THR A 173 -12.63 -6.31 6.71
N ALA A 174 -12.63 -7.02 7.84
CA ALA A 174 -13.63 -6.86 8.88
C ALA A 174 -12.98 -6.83 10.25
N THR A 175 -13.49 -5.98 11.13
CA THR A 175 -13.06 -5.86 12.52
C THR A 175 -14.28 -5.79 13.41
N ALA A 176 -14.29 -6.53 14.51
CA ALA A 176 -15.29 -6.41 15.57
C ALA A 176 -14.58 -6.31 16.92
N ALA A 177 -15.12 -5.49 17.83
CA ALA A 177 -14.64 -5.40 19.20
C ALA A 177 -15.80 -5.18 20.16
N TYR A 178 -15.80 -5.87 21.28
CA TYR A 178 -16.77 -5.74 22.34
C TYR A 178 -16.09 -5.47 23.68
N TYR A 179 -16.53 -4.41 24.36
CA TYR A 179 -15.96 -3.93 25.62
C TYR A 179 -16.98 -4.13 26.75
N PHE A 180 -16.57 -4.80 27.82
CA PHE A 180 -17.42 -5.05 28.98
C PHE A 180 -16.63 -4.93 30.29
N GLY A 181 -16.76 -3.80 30.95
CA GLY A 181 -15.99 -3.49 32.15
C GLY A 181 -14.49 -3.43 31.87
N ALA A 182 -13.73 -4.23 32.59
CA ALA A 182 -12.28 -4.34 32.44
C ALA A 182 -11.85 -5.28 31.30
N PHE A 183 -12.80 -5.93 30.60
CA PHE A 183 -12.54 -6.91 29.57
C PHE A 183 -12.89 -6.36 28.18
N SER A 184 -12.17 -6.85 27.18
CA SER A 184 -12.59 -6.71 25.78
C SER A 184 -12.31 -7.98 24.99
N VAL A 185 -13.12 -8.21 23.97
CA VAL A 185 -12.90 -9.23 22.95
C VAL A 185 -12.88 -8.55 21.60
N SER A 186 -11.88 -8.85 20.77
CA SER A 186 -11.78 -8.31 19.42
C SER A 186 -11.47 -9.41 18.41
N GLY A 187 -11.91 -9.19 17.18
CA GLY A 187 -11.62 -10.05 16.04
C GLY A 187 -11.31 -9.22 14.81
N TYR A 188 -10.47 -9.78 13.97
CA TYR A 188 -10.07 -9.23 12.69
C TYR A 188 -10.09 -10.34 11.63
N LEU A 189 -10.54 -9.99 10.45
CA LEU A 189 -10.50 -10.82 9.26
C LEU A 189 -10.08 -9.98 8.07
N GLN A 190 -9.10 -10.46 7.32
CA GLN A 190 -8.80 -10.00 5.98
C GLN A 190 -8.77 -11.23 5.06
N THR A 191 -9.60 -11.23 4.03
CA THR A 191 -9.55 -12.27 3.00
C THR A 191 -8.33 -12.06 2.10
N MET A 192 -8.06 -13.05 1.25
CA MET A 192 -6.97 -12.98 0.28
C MET A 192 -6.89 -11.61 -0.42
N ARG A 193 -5.71 -11.02 -0.41
CA ARG A 193 -5.41 -9.75 -1.08
C ARG A 193 -4.56 -10.03 -2.32
N GLY A 194 -4.95 -9.43 -3.45
CA GLY A 194 -4.19 -9.52 -4.68
C GLY A 194 -3.70 -8.16 -5.15
N SER A 195 -2.55 -8.14 -5.82
CA SER A 195 -1.99 -6.97 -6.51
C SER A 195 -1.28 -7.37 -7.79
N LEU A 196 -1.21 -6.44 -8.73
CA LEU A 196 -0.37 -6.50 -9.91
C LEU A 196 0.58 -5.31 -9.84
N ASP A 197 1.87 -5.56 -9.92
CA ASP A 197 2.90 -4.53 -9.89
C ASP A 197 3.00 -3.83 -11.25
N ASN A 198 3.15 -2.50 -11.26
CA ASN A 198 3.17 -1.72 -12.50
C ASN A 198 4.51 -1.84 -13.24
N SER A 199 5.61 -1.99 -12.52
CA SER A 199 6.96 -1.97 -13.10
C SER A 199 7.46 -3.34 -13.55
N THR A 200 6.88 -4.43 -13.02
CA THR A 200 7.32 -5.81 -13.30
C THR A 200 6.20 -6.71 -13.78
N LEU A 201 4.94 -6.28 -13.66
CA LEU A 201 3.72 -7.09 -13.86
C LEU A 201 3.69 -8.37 -12.99
N VAL A 202 4.42 -8.37 -11.89
CA VAL A 202 4.35 -9.44 -10.90
C VAL A 202 2.98 -9.42 -10.25
N LYS A 203 2.30 -10.54 -10.36
CA LYS A 203 1.03 -10.78 -9.68
C LYS A 203 1.31 -11.38 -8.31
N THR A 204 0.91 -10.67 -7.27
CA THR A 204 1.05 -11.12 -5.89
C THR A 204 -0.32 -11.47 -5.31
N ARG A 205 -0.38 -12.57 -4.56
CA ARG A 205 -1.54 -12.96 -3.76
C ARG A 205 -1.07 -13.25 -2.35
N THR A 206 -1.60 -12.53 -1.36
CA THR A 206 -1.39 -12.83 0.06
C THR A 206 -2.53 -13.68 0.59
N GLY A 207 -2.24 -14.58 1.51
CA GLY A 207 -3.25 -15.42 2.16
C GLY A 207 -4.22 -14.64 3.04
N ASN A 208 -5.23 -15.33 3.55
CA ASN A 208 -6.15 -14.77 4.54
C ASN A 208 -5.39 -14.51 5.85
N THR A 209 -5.74 -13.43 6.51
CA THR A 209 -5.22 -13.10 7.85
C THR A 209 -6.40 -12.89 8.79
N HIS A 210 -6.38 -13.51 9.95
CA HIS A 210 -7.42 -13.34 10.95
C HIS A 210 -6.88 -13.58 12.35
N TYR A 211 -7.51 -12.95 13.32
CA TYR A 211 -7.24 -13.22 14.73
C TYR A 211 -8.49 -12.99 15.59
N ILE A 212 -8.47 -13.61 16.76
CA ILE A 212 -9.34 -13.29 17.88
C ILE A 212 -8.45 -12.99 19.08
N ALA A 213 -8.75 -11.92 19.80
CA ALA A 213 -8.02 -11.51 20.99
C ALA A 213 -8.98 -11.20 22.12
N GLY A 214 -8.65 -11.67 23.32
CA GLY A 214 -9.28 -11.26 24.57
C GLY A 214 -8.27 -10.43 25.38
N SER A 215 -8.72 -9.32 26.00
CA SER A 215 -7.88 -8.54 26.90
C SER A 215 -8.60 -8.21 28.20
N TRP A 216 -7.82 -8.09 29.25
CA TRP A 216 -8.23 -7.64 30.57
C TRP A 216 -7.27 -6.58 31.11
N GLY A 217 -7.79 -5.50 31.68
CA GLY A 217 -6.97 -4.47 32.27
C GLY A 217 -7.64 -3.81 33.49
N ASN A 218 -6.87 -3.48 34.52
CA ASN A 218 -7.35 -2.85 35.76
C ASN A 218 -6.60 -1.55 36.10
N GLY A 219 -5.98 -0.91 35.12
CA GLY A 219 -5.18 0.31 35.28
C GLY A 219 -3.69 0.06 35.57
N SER A 220 -3.35 -0.98 36.31
CA SER A 220 -1.94 -1.39 36.57
C SER A 220 -1.54 -2.60 35.73
N TRP A 221 -2.41 -3.57 35.63
CA TRP A 221 -2.22 -4.78 34.83
C TRP A 221 -2.94 -4.68 33.51
N ASN A 222 -2.31 -5.16 32.46
CA ASN A 222 -2.92 -5.45 31.18
C ASN A 222 -2.48 -6.86 30.72
N VAL A 223 -3.47 -7.72 30.48
CA VAL A 223 -3.28 -9.08 30.00
C VAL A 223 -4.03 -9.24 28.71
N GLN A 224 -3.35 -9.70 27.66
CA GLN A 224 -3.95 -9.97 26.35
C GLN A 224 -3.56 -11.36 25.89
N LEU A 225 -4.55 -12.13 25.47
CA LEU A 225 -4.38 -13.41 24.80
C LEU A 225 -4.95 -13.28 23.38
N SER A 226 -4.18 -13.67 22.38
CA SER A 226 -4.64 -13.67 20.99
C SER A 226 -4.27 -14.94 20.25
N VAL A 227 -5.20 -15.39 19.40
CA VAL A 227 -5.04 -16.55 18.51
C VAL A 227 -5.14 -16.04 17.09
N HIS A 228 -4.09 -16.28 16.31
CA HIS A 228 -3.94 -15.82 14.94
C HIS A 228 -4.04 -16.98 13.96
N ASN A 229 -4.64 -16.75 12.81
CA ASN A 229 -4.62 -17.60 11.61
C ASN A 229 -5.04 -19.06 11.85
N PHE A 230 -5.93 -19.28 12.85
CA PHE A 230 -6.36 -20.61 13.28
C PHE A 230 -7.24 -21.34 12.25
N LEU A 231 -7.72 -20.67 11.20
CA LEU A 231 -8.46 -21.24 10.08
C LEU A 231 -7.58 -21.48 8.83
N ASN A 232 -6.30 -21.11 8.87
CA ASN A 232 -5.41 -21.31 7.74
C ASN A 232 -4.84 -22.74 7.75
N TRP A 233 -5.35 -23.59 6.88
CA TRP A 233 -4.92 -24.99 6.72
C TRP A 233 -3.76 -25.15 5.73
N GLY A 234 -3.19 -24.06 5.24
CA GLY A 234 -2.11 -24.04 4.26
C GLY A 234 -0.97 -23.11 4.69
N TRP A 235 0.25 -23.51 4.34
CA TRP A 235 1.50 -22.85 4.74
C TRP A 235 1.91 -21.69 3.83
N LYS A 236 1.07 -21.30 2.86
CA LYS A 236 1.40 -20.24 1.90
C LYS A 236 0.91 -18.89 2.42
N SER A 237 1.84 -18.03 2.82
CA SER A 237 1.54 -16.64 3.19
C SER A 237 1.36 -15.77 1.97
N SER A 238 2.20 -15.98 0.94
CA SER A 238 2.06 -15.28 -0.32
C SER A 238 2.48 -16.15 -1.52
N THR A 239 1.97 -15.79 -2.69
CA THR A 239 2.46 -16.31 -3.97
C THR A 239 2.69 -15.14 -4.90
N THR A 240 3.83 -15.16 -5.59
CA THR A 240 4.16 -14.23 -6.65
C THR A 240 4.28 -14.98 -7.96
N GLU A 241 3.72 -14.42 -9.02
CA GLU A 241 3.76 -14.98 -10.36
C GLU A 241 4.22 -13.88 -11.33
N LEU A 242 5.35 -14.10 -11.97
CA LEU A 242 5.84 -13.33 -13.11
C LEU A 242 5.79 -14.25 -14.34
N ASP A 243 5.27 -13.75 -15.43
CA ASP A 243 5.16 -14.53 -16.66
C ASP A 243 5.38 -13.58 -17.85
N MET A 244 6.45 -13.77 -18.56
CA MET A 244 6.88 -13.04 -19.75
C MET A 244 7.29 -14.02 -20.83
N ASP A 245 7.49 -13.57 -22.06
CA ASP A 245 7.73 -14.44 -23.23
C ASP A 245 8.93 -15.38 -23.04
N TRP A 246 9.99 -14.90 -22.40
CA TRP A 246 11.23 -15.63 -22.21
C TRP A 246 11.53 -16.04 -20.77
N PHE A 247 10.76 -15.54 -19.83
CA PHE A 247 11.00 -15.77 -18.42
C PHE A 247 9.70 -15.87 -17.65
N SER A 248 9.52 -16.97 -16.94
CA SER A 248 8.43 -17.12 -15.98
C SER A 248 8.98 -17.55 -14.63
N GLN A 249 8.44 -16.97 -13.58
CA GLN A 249 8.80 -17.30 -12.21
C GLN A 249 7.56 -17.38 -11.35
N ARG A 250 7.48 -18.44 -10.56
CA ARG A 250 6.48 -18.57 -9.50
C ARG A 250 7.16 -18.83 -8.17
N THR A 251 6.95 -17.96 -7.23
CA THR A 251 7.47 -18.09 -5.88
C THR A 251 6.31 -18.26 -4.91
N ALA A 252 6.39 -19.23 -4.03
CA ALA A 252 5.48 -19.38 -2.90
C ALA A 252 6.29 -19.14 -1.62
N GLU A 253 5.92 -18.12 -0.89
CA GLU A 253 6.50 -17.81 0.40
C GLU A 253 5.74 -18.59 1.49
N LEU A 254 6.48 -19.35 2.25
CA LEU A 254 5.98 -20.14 3.39
C LEU A 254 6.39 -19.39 4.66
N ASP A 255 5.72 -18.27 4.94
CA ASP A 255 6.06 -17.42 6.05
C ASP A 255 5.26 -17.76 7.31
N GLY A 256 5.94 -17.58 8.45
CA GLY A 256 5.38 -17.76 9.79
C GLY A 256 4.20 -16.85 10.11
N ASP A 257 4.06 -15.70 9.47
CA ASP A 257 3.01 -14.72 9.75
C ASP A 257 1.60 -15.20 9.42
N ASN A 258 1.47 -16.18 8.52
CA ASN A 258 0.18 -16.76 8.13
C ASN A 258 -0.12 -18.10 8.81
N HIS A 259 0.69 -18.49 9.80
CA HIS A 259 0.50 -19.69 10.59
C HIS A 259 -0.36 -19.44 11.82
N PHE A 260 -0.83 -20.54 12.39
CA PHE A 260 -1.41 -20.51 13.73
C PHE A 260 -0.37 -19.96 14.73
N ALA A 261 -0.73 -18.90 15.42
CA ALA A 261 0.06 -18.34 16.48
C ALA A 261 -0.81 -18.04 17.70
N LEU A 262 -0.31 -18.44 18.87
CA LEU A 262 -0.90 -18.10 20.16
C LEU A 262 0.04 -17.10 20.85
N ASN A 263 -0.45 -15.91 21.14
CA ASN A 263 0.33 -14.87 21.80
C ASN A 263 -0.31 -14.50 23.13
N LEU A 264 0.49 -14.53 24.20
CA LEU A 264 0.15 -14.02 25.52
C LEU A 264 1.03 -12.80 25.84
N SER A 265 0.40 -11.67 26.10
CA SER A 265 1.09 -10.46 26.56
C SER A 265 0.58 -10.11 27.96
N VAL A 266 1.52 -9.89 28.87
CA VAL A 266 1.23 -9.43 30.23
C VAL A 266 2.10 -8.21 30.51
N SER A 267 1.47 -7.10 30.82
CA SER A 267 2.18 -5.88 31.23
C SER A 267 1.68 -5.37 32.58
N TYR A 268 2.62 -4.83 33.33
CA TYR A 268 2.36 -4.17 34.60
C TYR A 268 2.96 -2.77 34.59
N THR A 269 2.15 -1.77 34.88
CA THR A 269 2.60 -0.38 34.97
C THR A 269 2.85 0.01 36.42
N PHE A 270 4.09 0.29 36.75
CA PHE A 270 4.48 0.81 38.07
C PHE A 270 4.22 2.30 38.10
N GLY A 271 3.42 2.74 39.07
CA GLY A 271 3.32 4.14 39.45
C GLY A 271 4.19 4.41 40.65
N TYR A 272 5.32 5.10 40.48
CA TYR A 272 6.14 5.57 41.59
C TYR A 272 6.15 7.10 41.62
N GLY A 273 5.88 7.69 42.80
CA GLY A 273 5.93 9.12 43.01
C GLY A 273 4.58 9.83 43.11
N LYS A 274 4.62 11.09 43.57
CA LYS A 274 3.44 11.95 43.72
C LYS A 274 2.87 12.26 42.32
N LYS A 275 1.58 11.98 42.09
CA LYS A 275 0.89 12.41 40.85
C LYS A 275 0.95 13.93 40.78
N VAL A 276 1.84 14.46 39.97
CA VAL A 276 1.86 15.87 39.62
C VAL A 276 0.89 16.04 38.46
N SER A 277 -0.23 16.72 38.67
CA SER A 277 -1.08 17.14 37.55
C SER A 277 -0.28 18.14 36.73
N ARG A 278 0.29 17.73 35.63
CA ARG A 278 0.82 18.65 34.63
C ARG A 278 -0.39 19.29 33.96
N SER A 279 -0.57 20.60 34.20
CA SER A 279 -1.41 21.38 33.31
C SER A 279 -0.80 21.24 31.90
N GLU A 280 -1.55 20.65 30.95
CA GLU A 280 -1.15 20.62 29.56
C GLU A 280 -1.14 22.05 29.01
N ARG A 281 -0.05 22.78 29.22
CA ARG A 281 0.31 23.87 28.35
C ARG A 281 0.89 23.21 27.11
N SER A 282 0.06 23.07 26.09
CA SER A 282 0.55 22.77 24.73
C SER A 282 1.35 23.98 24.26
N THR A 283 2.63 24.02 24.53
CA THR A 283 3.55 24.86 23.79
C THR A 283 3.62 24.27 22.38
N ARG A 284 2.88 24.86 21.45
CA ARG A 284 3.19 24.72 20.03
C ARG A 284 4.58 25.31 19.83
N ILE A 285 5.58 24.46 19.89
CA ILE A 285 6.89 24.78 19.34
C ILE A 285 6.69 24.73 17.83
N GLY A 286 6.62 25.90 17.20
CA GLY A 286 6.69 26.01 15.75
C GLY A 286 7.95 25.32 15.29
N GLY A 287 7.81 24.42 14.29
CA GLY A 287 8.94 23.73 13.71
C GLY A 287 9.93 24.72 13.10
N GLY A 288 10.94 25.08 13.87
CA GLY A 288 12.14 25.69 13.35
C GLY A 288 13.05 24.58 12.82
N SER A 289 13.31 24.55 11.53
CA SER A 289 14.39 23.74 10.94
C SER A 289 15.70 24.19 11.58
N SER A 290 16.31 23.36 12.42
CA SER A 290 17.69 23.56 12.83
C SER A 290 18.59 23.18 11.66
N ALA A 291 19.13 24.18 10.97
CA ALA A 291 20.30 23.99 10.13
C ALA A 291 21.47 23.67 11.09
N ILE A 292 21.93 22.45 11.10
CA ILE A 292 23.25 22.12 11.67
C ILE A 292 24.24 22.32 10.53
N LEU A 293 25.00 23.40 10.68
CA LEU A 293 26.26 23.60 9.99
C LEU A 293 27.33 22.82 10.77
N GLU A 294 27.90 21.80 10.11
CA GLU A 294 29.34 21.53 10.10
C GLU A 294 29.66 20.48 9.04
#